data_38c080fb4b9ea33449048ba82e9e745b
#
_entry.id   38c080fb4b9ea33449048ba82e9e745b
#
_cell.length_a   1.000
_cell.length_b   1.000
_cell.length_c   1.000
_cell.angle_alpha   90.00
_cell.angle_beta   90.00
_cell.angle_gamma   90.00
#
_symmetry.space_group_name_H-M   'P 1'
#
loop_
_entity.id
_entity.type
_entity.pdbx_description
1 polymer ?
#
loop_
_entity_poly.entity_id
_entity_poly.type
_entity_poly.pdbx_seq_one_letter_code
_entity_poly.pdbx_strand_id
1 'polypeptide(L)'
;SRNGDYRAIGLLSTAVLHENRDALAQGIDWHYRTAKSGFQVDGQYMTSDIDGITEKGYGGFLDFEMLYKQGLTHKIGLEYFDENFDINDLGFLERNDEYKIRTALMWTASNLGWARENILDVRGFVQRSVTQSLMNGAGIHISDQLSMNNLSTLLAHVSYTPSFYDDLNSFGNGTFRVDDRINVSLMWNSDSTKAWQYGLQAGYKEEELEGGHGYTAGASITWQPNSRLALNLGVVYGEQDGWLLHQQGNQMGTYEAEQFIPNLSLEYYFSAQQQLKLAFSWIGIRAEEQDFYRIPDTPGKLLSIAKPQGPNAPADYDFSVSQYSLQIRYRWEIAPLSDIFLVYTRQADKYSLLQGSEFENIFDRAWREPLQDIFVFKIRYRFGP
;
A
#
# COMPACT_ATOMS: atom_id res chain seq x y z
N SER A 1 18.40 32.45 10.74
CA SER A 1 17.51 32.96 11.80
C SER A 1 18.30 33.32 13.04
N ARG A 2 18.01 34.43 13.68
CA ARG A 2 18.78 34.93 14.86
C ARG A 2 18.54 34.11 16.14
N ASN A 3 17.52 33.23 16.18
CA ASN A 3 17.14 32.44 17.36
C ASN A 3 17.08 30.94 17.11
N GLY A 4 17.63 30.43 16.01
CA GLY A 4 17.54 29.02 15.66
C GLY A 4 16.18 28.60 15.05
N ASP A 5 15.22 29.52 14.90
CA ASP A 5 13.99 29.26 14.18
C ASP A 5 14.27 29.15 12.68
N TYR A 6 13.67 28.19 12.05
CA TYR A 6 13.73 27.99 10.60
C TYR A 6 12.46 28.54 9.94
N ARG A 7 12.65 29.30 8.87
CA ARG A 7 11.55 29.83 8.03
C ARG A 7 11.96 29.74 6.58
N ALA A 8 11.09 29.20 5.75
CA ALA A 8 11.27 29.14 4.31
C ALA A 8 9.95 29.43 3.59
N ILE A 9 10.07 30.01 2.41
CA ILE A 9 8.97 30.17 1.45
C ILE A 9 9.56 29.70 0.12
N GLY A 10 8.82 28.85 -0.57
CA GLY A 10 9.13 28.33 -1.89
C GLY A 10 8.05 28.70 -2.90
N LEU A 11 8.46 28.76 -4.15
CA LEU A 11 7.58 28.90 -5.31
C LEU A 11 7.86 27.74 -6.26
N LEU A 12 6.81 27.07 -6.72
CA LEU A 12 6.87 26.00 -7.70
C LEU A 12 6.04 26.39 -8.90
N SER A 13 6.57 26.18 -10.09
CA SER A 13 5.82 26.28 -11.35
C SER A 13 6.28 25.16 -12.26
N THR A 14 5.36 24.32 -12.69
CA THR A 14 5.59 23.20 -13.60
C THR A 14 4.60 23.27 -14.74
N ALA A 15 5.08 22.99 -15.96
CA ALA A 15 4.25 22.97 -17.15
C ALA A 15 4.55 21.71 -17.98
N VAL A 16 3.51 21.09 -18.50
CA VAL A 16 3.59 20.08 -19.55
C VAL A 16 2.95 20.68 -20.79
N LEU A 17 3.68 20.68 -21.90
CA LEU A 17 3.19 21.11 -23.19
C LEU A 17 3.03 19.88 -24.08
N HIS A 18 1.81 19.60 -24.49
CA HIS A 18 1.47 18.44 -25.31
C HIS A 18 0.54 18.88 -26.46
N GLU A 19 0.61 18.22 -27.60
CA GLU A 19 -0.15 18.59 -28.79
C GLU A 19 -1.67 18.73 -28.57
N ASN A 20 -2.23 18.02 -27.60
CA ASN A 20 -3.67 17.97 -27.36
C ASN A 20 -4.10 18.45 -25.96
N ARG A 21 -3.16 18.76 -25.06
CA ARG A 21 -3.50 19.12 -23.69
C ARG A 21 -2.30 19.74 -22.99
N ASP A 22 -2.32 21.04 -22.81
CA ASP A 22 -1.35 21.72 -21.97
C ASP A 22 -1.80 21.70 -20.50
N ALA A 23 -0.85 21.57 -19.60
CA ALA A 23 -1.11 21.60 -18.16
C ALA A 23 -0.09 22.50 -17.45
N LEU A 24 -0.57 23.40 -16.60
CA LEU A 24 0.23 24.28 -15.78
C LEU A 24 -0.18 24.12 -14.31
N ALA A 25 0.78 23.77 -13.44
CA ALA A 25 0.57 23.80 -12.01
C ALA A 25 1.51 24.81 -11.37
N GLN A 26 0.97 25.61 -10.46
CA GLN A 26 1.71 26.62 -9.71
C GLN A 26 1.43 26.48 -8.23
N GLY A 27 2.43 26.72 -7.40
CA GLY A 27 2.27 26.61 -5.95
C GLY A 27 3.19 27.54 -5.18
N ILE A 28 2.74 27.88 -3.99
CA ILE A 28 3.52 28.53 -2.97
C ILE A 28 3.53 27.65 -1.73
N ASP A 29 4.70 27.37 -1.19
CA ASP A 29 4.87 26.62 0.04
C ASP A 29 5.55 27.48 1.10
N TRP A 30 5.26 27.18 2.35
CA TRP A 30 5.88 27.83 3.50
C TRP A 30 6.16 26.82 4.60
N HIS A 31 7.28 27.04 5.28
CA HIS A 31 7.74 26.21 6.38
C HIS A 31 8.12 27.10 7.54
N TYR A 32 7.66 26.76 8.72
CA TYR A 32 8.04 27.40 9.96
C TYR A 32 8.29 26.38 11.05
N ARG A 33 9.47 26.43 11.66
CA ARG A 33 9.84 25.56 12.78
C ARG A 33 10.50 26.37 13.85
N THR A 34 10.06 26.23 15.10
CA THR A 34 10.66 26.84 16.27
C THR A 34 11.82 25.99 16.79
N ALA A 35 12.90 26.65 17.23
CA ALA A 35 14.05 25.94 17.78
C ALA A 35 13.79 25.35 19.17
N LYS A 36 12.95 25.97 19.96
CA LYS A 36 12.79 25.68 21.40
C LYS A 36 11.48 24.96 21.76
N SER A 37 10.38 25.24 21.06
CA SER A 37 9.05 24.74 21.45
C SER A 37 8.67 23.45 20.75
N GLY A 38 9.49 22.92 19.80
CA GLY A 38 9.12 21.72 19.05
C GLY A 38 7.87 21.91 18.17
N PHE A 39 7.51 23.15 17.87
CA PHE A 39 6.37 23.46 17.02
C PHE A 39 6.81 23.68 15.58
N GLN A 40 6.12 23.05 14.64
CA GLN A 40 6.33 23.17 13.19
C GLN A 40 4.99 23.41 12.50
N VAL A 41 5.01 24.25 11.46
CA VAL A 41 3.88 24.46 10.54
C VAL A 41 4.44 24.38 9.12
N ASP A 42 3.83 23.52 8.33
CA ASP A 42 4.10 23.38 6.89
C ASP A 42 2.80 23.63 6.14
N GLY A 43 2.86 24.32 5.03
CA GLY A 43 1.68 24.56 4.23
C GLY A 43 2.02 24.76 2.77
N GLN A 44 1.07 24.45 1.91
CA GLN A 44 1.16 24.68 0.48
C GLN A 44 -0.21 25.10 -0.07
N TYR A 45 -0.20 26.08 -0.95
CA TYR A 45 -1.34 26.44 -1.78
C TYR A 45 -0.95 26.21 -3.24
N MET A 46 -1.85 25.60 -4.00
CA MET A 46 -1.61 25.21 -5.38
C MET A 46 -2.77 25.60 -6.29
N THR A 47 -2.46 25.84 -7.55
CA THR A 47 -3.43 26.02 -8.61
C THR A 47 -3.07 25.12 -9.79
N SER A 48 -4.07 24.61 -10.49
CA SER A 48 -3.93 23.90 -11.76
C SER A 48 -4.73 24.59 -12.86
N ASP A 49 -4.17 24.64 -14.05
CA ASP A 49 -4.78 25.19 -15.26
C ASP A 49 -4.52 24.19 -16.39
N ILE A 50 -5.57 23.57 -16.91
CA ILE A 50 -5.45 22.45 -17.83
C ILE A 50 -6.36 22.69 -19.03
N ASP A 51 -5.82 22.53 -20.20
CA ASP A 51 -6.58 22.62 -21.46
C ASP A 51 -7.75 21.63 -21.48
N GLY A 52 -8.92 22.13 -21.85
CA GLY A 52 -10.17 21.37 -21.86
C GLY A 52 -10.95 21.39 -20.54
N ILE A 53 -10.38 21.92 -19.46
CA ILE A 53 -11.09 22.24 -18.21
C ILE A 53 -11.33 23.75 -18.18
N THR A 54 -12.61 24.15 -18.08
CA THR A 54 -13.00 25.57 -18.21
C THR A 54 -12.58 26.43 -17.03
N GLU A 55 -12.51 25.84 -15.85
CA GLU A 55 -12.20 26.53 -14.62
C GLU A 55 -10.86 26.05 -14.03
N LYS A 56 -10.11 26.97 -13.44
CA LYS A 56 -8.87 26.63 -12.74
C LYS A 56 -9.18 25.86 -11.47
N GLY A 57 -8.36 24.85 -11.20
CA GLY A 57 -8.42 24.11 -9.97
C GLY A 57 -7.58 24.75 -8.85
N TYR A 58 -8.02 24.61 -7.61
CA TYR A 58 -7.36 25.11 -6.41
C TYR A 58 -7.24 24.02 -5.37
N GLY A 59 -6.10 23.98 -4.70
CA GLY A 59 -5.89 23.01 -3.64
C GLY A 59 -4.76 23.41 -2.71
N GLY A 60 -4.64 22.65 -1.62
CA GLY A 60 -3.55 22.88 -0.68
C GLY A 60 -3.71 22.11 0.61
N PHE A 61 -2.68 22.22 1.43
CA PHE A 61 -2.68 21.62 2.76
C PHE A 61 -2.03 22.53 3.80
N LEU A 62 -2.32 22.24 5.06
CA LEU A 62 -1.71 22.88 6.22
C LEU A 62 -1.46 21.81 7.30
N ASP A 63 -0.20 21.56 7.62
CA ASP A 63 0.23 20.60 8.61
C ASP A 63 0.83 21.30 9.83
N PHE A 64 0.38 20.89 11.01
CA PHE A 64 0.90 21.30 12.31
C PHE A 64 1.57 20.10 12.98
N GLU A 65 2.75 20.30 13.52
CA GLU A 65 3.42 19.32 14.37
C GLU A 65 3.82 19.95 15.69
N MET A 66 3.54 19.28 16.78
CA MET A 66 3.87 19.72 18.14
C MET A 66 4.55 18.61 18.93
N LEU A 67 5.78 18.84 19.31
CA LEU A 67 6.52 18.00 20.23
C LEU A 67 6.28 18.48 21.67
N TYR A 68 5.37 17.82 22.40
CA TYR A 68 5.04 18.20 23.79
C TYR A 68 6.18 17.90 24.76
N LYS A 69 6.83 16.77 24.58
CA LYS A 69 8.00 16.31 25.32
C LYS A 69 8.71 15.25 24.50
N GLN A 70 9.93 14.92 24.86
CA GLN A 70 10.65 13.81 24.22
C GLN A 70 9.77 12.54 24.19
N GLY A 71 9.58 12.02 23.00
CA GLY A 71 8.76 10.83 22.73
C GLY A 71 7.27 11.08 22.62
N LEU A 72 6.73 12.30 22.74
CA LEU A 72 5.31 12.59 22.53
C LEU A 72 5.11 13.70 21.49
N THR A 73 4.68 13.29 20.29
CA THR A 73 4.42 14.18 19.15
C THR A 73 2.96 14.11 18.74
N HIS A 74 2.37 15.26 18.45
CA HIS A 74 1.03 15.36 17.90
C HIS A 74 1.08 16.10 16.56
N LYS A 75 0.39 15.55 15.55
CA LYS A 75 0.25 16.15 14.23
C LYS A 75 -1.22 16.41 13.93
N ILE A 76 -1.51 17.50 13.27
CA ILE A 76 -2.84 17.84 12.73
C ILE A 76 -2.61 18.27 11.30
N GLY A 77 -3.33 17.68 10.36
CA GLY A 77 -3.31 18.04 8.94
C GLY A 77 -4.69 18.46 8.45
N LEU A 78 -4.71 19.50 7.63
CA LEU A 78 -5.88 19.99 6.92
C LEU A 78 -5.57 19.95 5.43
N GLU A 79 -6.45 19.41 4.62
CA GLU A 79 -6.32 19.32 3.16
C GLU A 79 -7.62 19.81 2.52
N TYR A 80 -7.48 20.49 1.38
CA TYR A 80 -8.58 20.93 0.55
C TYR A 80 -8.16 20.85 -0.91
N PHE A 81 -8.97 20.21 -1.73
CA PHE A 81 -8.86 20.19 -3.19
C PHE A 81 -10.25 20.36 -3.79
N ASP A 82 -10.43 21.34 -4.66
CA ASP A 82 -11.70 21.52 -5.36
C ASP A 82 -11.85 20.47 -6.49
N GLU A 83 -13.03 20.43 -7.10
CA GLU A 83 -13.38 19.48 -8.15
C GLU A 83 -12.58 19.63 -9.45
N ASN A 84 -12.06 20.84 -9.69
CA ASN A 84 -11.30 21.15 -10.91
C ASN A 84 -9.78 20.99 -10.70
N PHE A 85 -9.33 20.78 -9.43
CA PHE A 85 -7.92 20.63 -9.15
C PHE A 85 -7.39 19.30 -9.67
N ASP A 86 -6.47 19.36 -10.63
CA ASP A 86 -5.83 18.18 -11.22
C ASP A 86 -4.36 18.49 -11.52
N ILE A 87 -3.48 17.62 -11.06
CA ILE A 87 -2.03 17.66 -11.26
C ILE A 87 -1.49 16.35 -11.85
N ASN A 88 -2.36 15.48 -12.34
CA ASN A 88 -1.96 14.13 -12.76
C ASN A 88 -1.07 14.11 -14.02
N ASP A 89 -1.03 15.19 -14.81
CA ASP A 89 -0.06 15.37 -15.88
C ASP A 89 1.38 15.66 -15.36
N LEU A 90 1.51 16.08 -14.09
CA LEU A 90 2.75 16.57 -13.48
C LEU A 90 3.15 15.82 -12.22
N GLY A 91 2.26 15.01 -11.67
CA GLY A 91 2.42 14.27 -10.42
C GLY A 91 1.36 13.20 -10.27
N PHE A 92 0.94 12.95 -9.04
CA PHE A 92 -0.15 12.04 -8.71
C PHE A 92 -1.06 12.67 -7.67
N LEU A 93 -2.34 12.74 -7.99
CA LEU A 93 -3.42 13.09 -7.08
C LEU A 93 -4.44 11.96 -7.13
N GLU A 94 -4.63 11.27 -6.01
CA GLU A 94 -5.58 10.16 -5.92
C GLU A 94 -7.02 10.65 -6.05
N ARG A 95 -7.31 11.81 -5.44
CA ARG A 95 -8.65 12.38 -5.37
C ARG A 95 -8.60 13.91 -5.32
N ASN A 96 -9.47 14.54 -6.05
CA ASN A 96 -9.91 15.94 -5.87
C ASN A 96 -11.32 15.97 -5.26
N ASP A 97 -11.99 17.10 -5.31
CA ASP A 97 -13.32 17.32 -4.71
C ASP A 97 -13.39 16.90 -3.24
N GLU A 98 -12.38 17.30 -2.43
CA GLU A 98 -12.33 16.85 -1.05
C GLU A 98 -11.81 17.92 -0.07
N TYR A 99 -12.30 17.84 1.15
CA TYR A 99 -11.61 18.35 2.31
C TYR A 99 -11.39 17.23 3.33
N LYS A 100 -10.20 17.25 3.95
CA LYS A 100 -9.77 16.23 4.88
C LYS A 100 -9.14 16.83 6.11
N ILE A 101 -9.54 16.33 7.26
CA ILE A 101 -8.90 16.63 8.54
C ILE A 101 -8.28 15.34 9.05
N ARG A 102 -7.01 15.38 9.40
CA ARG A 102 -6.30 14.24 9.97
C ARG A 102 -5.58 14.64 11.26
N THR A 103 -5.45 13.68 12.16
CA THR A 103 -4.69 13.84 13.40
C THR A 103 -3.87 12.60 13.68
N ALA A 104 -2.69 12.75 14.29
CA ALA A 104 -1.86 11.64 14.70
C ALA A 104 -1.17 11.97 16.01
N LEU A 105 -1.30 11.09 17.01
CA LEU A 105 -0.59 11.14 18.27
C LEU A 105 0.41 9.98 18.35
N MET A 106 1.69 10.28 18.38
CA MET A 106 2.75 9.30 18.51
C MET A 106 3.42 9.41 19.89
N TRP A 107 3.48 8.28 20.59
CA TRP A 107 4.15 8.19 21.87
C TRP A 107 5.21 7.08 21.85
N THR A 108 6.44 7.48 22.13
CA THR A 108 7.58 6.58 22.27
C THR A 108 8.05 6.58 23.70
N ALA A 109 8.11 5.40 24.33
CA ALA A 109 8.64 5.19 25.66
C ALA A 109 9.73 4.13 25.62
N SER A 110 10.85 4.41 26.26
CA SER A 110 12.02 3.51 26.30
C SER A 110 12.33 3.10 27.75
N ASN A 111 13.01 1.96 27.92
CA ASN A 111 13.46 1.43 29.21
C ASN A 111 12.33 1.19 30.21
N LEU A 112 11.27 0.51 29.76
CA LEU A 112 10.04 0.29 30.55
C LEU A 112 10.16 -0.81 31.60
N GLY A 113 11.34 -1.38 31.85
CA GLY A 113 11.57 -2.50 32.74
C GLY A 113 11.17 -3.86 32.13
N TRP A 114 9.98 -3.98 31.59
CA TRP A 114 9.47 -5.18 30.93
C TRP A 114 9.69 -5.16 29.40
N ALA A 115 9.90 -3.98 28.81
CA ALA A 115 10.22 -3.79 27.39
C ALA A 115 11.32 -2.74 27.21
N ARG A 116 12.06 -2.86 26.13
CA ARG A 116 13.09 -1.89 25.73
C ARG A 116 12.49 -0.60 25.20
N GLU A 117 11.45 -0.77 24.37
CA GLU A 117 10.77 0.36 23.71
C GLU A 117 9.33 -0.03 23.40
N ASN A 118 8.45 0.96 23.52
CA ASN A 118 7.09 0.94 23.03
C ASN A 118 6.85 2.16 22.17
N ILE A 119 6.28 1.98 20.99
CA ILE A 119 5.85 3.03 20.08
C ILE A 119 4.36 2.86 19.83
N LEU A 120 3.56 3.73 20.44
CA LEU A 120 2.12 3.83 20.23
C LEU A 120 1.83 4.96 19.23
N ASP A 121 1.12 4.65 18.15
CA ASP A 121 0.69 5.61 17.12
C ASP A 121 -0.84 5.52 16.99
N VAL A 122 -1.52 6.62 17.29
CA VAL A 122 -2.98 6.74 17.17
C VAL A 122 -3.29 7.80 16.13
N ARG A 123 -3.98 7.40 15.07
CA ARG A 123 -4.36 8.29 13.95
C ARG A 123 -5.85 8.31 13.77
N GLY A 124 -6.38 9.47 13.40
CA GLY A 124 -7.76 9.62 13.00
C GLY A 124 -7.89 10.58 11.82
N PHE A 125 -8.86 10.33 10.96
CA PHE A 125 -9.19 11.26 9.88
C PHE A 125 -10.68 11.25 9.58
N VAL A 126 -11.12 12.35 8.97
CA VAL A 126 -12.45 12.51 8.36
C VAL A 126 -12.25 13.24 7.04
N GLN A 127 -12.90 12.74 6.00
CA GLN A 127 -12.84 13.23 4.63
C GLN A 127 -14.24 13.35 4.05
N ARG A 128 -14.48 14.44 3.32
CA ARG A 128 -15.78 14.68 2.66
C ARG A 128 -15.57 15.27 1.28
N SER A 129 -16.48 14.92 0.35
CA SER A 129 -16.62 15.62 -0.93
C SER A 129 -17.07 17.07 -0.69
N VAL A 130 -16.48 18.01 -1.43
CA VAL A 130 -16.84 19.44 -1.39
C VAL A 130 -18.18 19.65 -2.08
N THR A 131 -18.39 19.06 -3.26
CA THR A 131 -19.58 19.27 -4.09
C THR A 131 -20.81 18.53 -3.55
N GLN A 132 -20.65 17.28 -3.14
CA GLN A 132 -21.78 16.44 -2.66
C GLN A 132 -21.98 16.54 -1.15
N SER A 133 -21.02 17.07 -0.39
CA SER A 133 -21.04 17.12 1.08
C SER A 133 -21.19 15.74 1.74
N LEU A 134 -20.90 14.65 1.01
CA LEU A 134 -20.92 13.28 1.52
C LEU A 134 -19.61 12.93 2.21
N MET A 135 -19.69 12.17 3.29
CA MET A 135 -18.51 11.60 3.92
C MET A 135 -17.99 10.46 3.04
N ASN A 136 -16.84 10.64 2.42
CA ASN A 136 -16.19 9.68 1.53
C ASN A 136 -14.95 9.02 2.14
N GLY A 137 -14.72 9.24 3.42
CA GLY A 137 -13.69 8.55 4.20
C GLY A 137 -13.68 9.01 5.66
N ALA A 138 -13.49 8.10 6.56
CA ALA A 138 -13.18 8.36 7.97
C ALA A 138 -12.53 7.12 8.58
N GLY A 139 -11.75 7.28 9.64
CA GLY A 139 -11.18 6.14 10.34
C GLY A 139 -10.39 6.54 11.57
N ILE A 140 -10.24 5.55 12.45
CA ILE A 140 -9.32 5.58 13.57
C ILE A 140 -8.41 4.36 13.44
N HIS A 141 -7.09 4.59 13.50
CA HIS A 141 -6.06 3.57 13.40
C HIS A 141 -5.18 3.63 14.65
N ILE A 142 -4.96 2.51 15.27
CA ILE A 142 -4.08 2.36 16.43
C ILE A 142 -3.04 1.31 16.09
N SER A 143 -1.77 1.69 16.14
CA SER A 143 -0.65 0.77 15.98
C SER A 143 0.23 0.83 17.22
N ASP A 144 0.58 -0.33 17.77
CA ASP A 144 1.45 -0.46 18.92
C ASP A 144 2.60 -1.41 18.59
N GLN A 145 3.82 -0.90 18.64
CA GLN A 145 5.04 -1.67 18.43
C GLN A 145 5.80 -1.80 19.74
N LEU A 146 5.99 -3.04 20.19
CA LEU A 146 6.74 -3.40 21.36
C LEU A 146 8.06 -4.07 20.98
N SER A 147 9.17 -3.53 21.50
CA SER A 147 10.48 -4.16 21.45
C SER A 147 10.77 -4.75 22.82
N MET A 148 10.72 -6.08 22.94
CA MET A 148 10.87 -6.78 24.20
C MET A 148 12.33 -6.85 24.68
N ASN A 149 12.55 -7.12 25.96
CA ASN A 149 13.90 -7.27 26.52
C ASN A 149 14.68 -8.44 25.92
N ASN A 150 13.99 -9.48 25.45
CA ASN A 150 14.58 -10.64 24.75
C ASN A 150 14.82 -10.38 23.24
N LEU A 151 14.72 -9.11 22.79
CA LEU A 151 14.88 -8.67 21.41
C LEU A 151 13.81 -9.16 20.42
N SER A 152 12.73 -9.79 20.91
CA SER A 152 11.56 -10.03 20.05
C SER A 152 10.74 -8.75 19.90
N THR A 153 9.98 -8.67 18.81
CA THR A 153 9.08 -7.54 18.53
C THR A 153 7.65 -8.03 18.39
N LEU A 154 6.71 -7.25 18.88
CA LEU A 154 5.28 -7.44 18.65
C LEU A 154 4.72 -6.15 18.04
N LEU A 155 4.04 -6.27 16.93
CA LEU A 155 3.28 -5.19 16.28
C LEU A 155 1.80 -5.58 16.34
N ALA A 156 0.99 -4.73 16.93
CA ALA A 156 -0.46 -4.82 16.93
C ALA A 156 -1.04 -3.64 16.15
N HIS A 157 -2.03 -3.90 15.32
CA HIS A 157 -2.76 -2.87 14.60
C HIS A 157 -4.26 -3.13 14.75
N VAL A 158 -5.00 -2.07 15.06
CA VAL A 158 -6.47 -2.06 15.10
C VAL A 158 -6.94 -0.83 14.34
N SER A 159 -7.88 -1.00 13.43
CA SER A 159 -8.55 0.12 12.79
C SER A 159 -10.06 -0.06 12.81
N TYR A 160 -10.75 1.05 12.99
CA TYR A 160 -12.18 1.18 12.81
C TYR A 160 -12.46 2.21 11.73
N THR A 161 -13.20 1.81 10.73
CA THR A 161 -13.66 2.65 9.62
C THR A 161 -15.18 2.74 9.72
N PRO A 162 -15.77 3.90 10.07
CA PRO A 162 -17.22 4.05 10.06
C PRO A 162 -17.77 3.97 8.64
N SER A 163 -19.05 3.70 8.52
CA SER A 163 -19.76 3.71 7.24
C SER A 163 -19.53 5.03 6.50
N PHE A 164 -19.22 4.97 5.21
CA PHE A 164 -18.98 6.13 4.35
C PHE A 164 -19.51 5.86 2.93
N TYR A 165 -19.42 6.86 2.06
CA TYR A 165 -19.81 6.77 0.65
C TYR A 165 -18.57 6.58 -0.22
N ASP A 166 -18.53 5.46 -0.96
CA ASP A 166 -17.45 5.12 -1.89
C ASP A 166 -17.86 5.48 -3.32
N ASP A 167 -17.02 6.23 -4.00
CA ASP A 167 -17.14 6.64 -5.40
C ASP A 167 -15.90 6.25 -6.23
N LEU A 168 -14.83 5.80 -5.56
CA LEU A 168 -13.60 5.35 -6.24
C LEU A 168 -13.75 3.93 -6.78
N ASN A 169 -14.20 3.00 -5.94
CA ASN A 169 -14.34 1.59 -6.33
C ASN A 169 -15.49 1.34 -7.33
N SER A 170 -16.28 2.37 -7.64
CA SER A 170 -17.26 2.35 -8.73
C SER A 170 -16.65 2.69 -10.10
N PHE A 171 -15.41 3.17 -10.14
CA PHE A 171 -14.75 3.63 -11.38
C PHE A 171 -15.57 4.66 -12.16
N GLY A 172 -16.20 5.62 -11.45
CA GLY A 172 -17.01 6.68 -12.04
C GLY A 172 -18.48 6.28 -12.36
N ASN A 173 -18.91 5.09 -11.93
CA ASN A 173 -20.29 4.61 -12.18
C ASN A 173 -21.27 4.91 -11.04
N GLY A 174 -20.97 5.91 -10.23
CA GLY A 174 -21.85 6.38 -9.14
C GLY A 174 -21.24 6.20 -7.76
N THR A 175 -22.00 6.57 -6.74
CA THR A 175 -21.57 6.59 -5.34
C THR A 175 -22.44 5.64 -4.54
N PHE A 176 -21.83 4.75 -3.77
CA PHE A 176 -22.55 3.81 -2.93
C PHE A 176 -22.03 3.84 -1.49
N ARG A 177 -22.88 3.41 -0.57
CA ARG A 177 -22.56 3.36 0.85
C ARG A 177 -21.94 2.01 1.20
N VAL A 178 -20.78 2.05 1.85
CA VAL A 178 -20.17 0.89 2.52
C VAL A 178 -20.49 0.92 4.00
N ASP A 179 -20.55 -0.25 4.63
CA ASP A 179 -20.83 -0.35 6.05
C ASP A 179 -19.58 -0.11 6.89
N ASP A 180 -19.74 0.10 8.18
CA ASP A 180 -18.61 0.23 9.10
C ASP A 180 -17.88 -1.11 9.28
N ARG A 181 -16.58 -1.03 9.55
CA ARG A 181 -15.74 -2.21 9.61
C ARG A 181 -14.56 -2.05 10.56
N ILE A 182 -14.17 -3.18 11.12
CA ILE A 182 -12.99 -3.32 11.96
C ILE A 182 -11.94 -4.17 11.24
N ASN A 183 -10.67 -3.78 11.41
CA ASN A 183 -9.53 -4.57 11.00
C ASN A 183 -8.56 -4.70 12.18
N VAL A 184 -8.11 -5.92 12.47
CA VAL A 184 -7.16 -6.24 13.53
C VAL A 184 -6.03 -7.09 12.95
N SER A 185 -4.79 -6.74 13.22
CA SER A 185 -3.66 -7.58 12.86
C SER A 185 -2.60 -7.61 13.97
N LEU A 186 -1.93 -8.75 14.09
CA LEU A 186 -0.84 -9.00 15.01
C LEU A 186 0.33 -9.60 14.23
N MET A 187 1.52 -9.10 14.50
CA MET A 187 2.77 -9.65 13.96
C MET A 187 3.79 -9.75 15.08
N TRP A 188 4.35 -10.94 15.23
CA TRP A 188 5.42 -11.20 16.17
C TRP A 188 6.66 -11.67 15.43
N ASN A 189 7.84 -11.14 15.81
CA ASN A 189 9.11 -11.60 15.30
C ASN A 189 10.02 -11.92 16.50
N SER A 190 10.75 -13.04 16.39
CA SER A 190 11.75 -13.44 17.36
C SER A 190 13.00 -12.56 17.31
N ASP A 191 13.95 -12.80 18.18
CA ASP A 191 15.28 -12.14 18.20
C ASP A 191 16.01 -12.31 16.87
N SER A 192 16.18 -11.20 16.13
CA SER A 192 16.85 -11.15 14.82
C SER A 192 18.37 -11.31 14.89
N THR A 193 18.97 -11.38 16.08
CA THR A 193 20.40 -11.63 16.27
C THR A 193 20.75 -13.13 16.29
N LYS A 194 19.74 -13.99 16.33
CA LYS A 194 19.91 -15.44 16.37
C LYS A 194 20.08 -16.04 14.99
N ALA A 195 20.74 -17.19 14.91
CA ALA A 195 20.89 -17.93 13.66
C ALA A 195 19.54 -18.42 13.09
N TRP A 196 18.58 -18.72 13.95
CA TRP A 196 17.20 -19.03 13.62
C TRP A 196 16.30 -17.91 14.10
N GLN A 197 15.49 -17.38 13.19
CA GLN A 197 14.54 -16.32 13.47
C GLN A 197 13.18 -16.76 12.97
N TYR A 198 12.15 -16.40 13.68
CA TYR A 198 10.76 -16.78 13.39
C TYR A 198 9.89 -15.55 13.34
N GLY A 199 8.95 -15.54 12.41
CA GLY A 199 7.89 -14.55 12.32
C GLY A 199 6.53 -15.25 12.28
N LEU A 200 5.56 -14.69 12.98
CA LEU A 200 4.16 -15.13 12.96
C LEU A 200 3.28 -13.92 12.76
N GLN A 201 2.24 -14.06 11.94
CA GLN A 201 1.23 -13.03 11.76
C GLN A 201 -0.17 -13.63 11.72
N ALA A 202 -1.14 -12.86 12.20
CA ALA A 202 -2.56 -13.17 12.10
C ALA A 202 -3.35 -11.87 11.91
N GLY A 203 -4.44 -11.93 11.16
CA GLY A 203 -5.32 -10.81 10.92
C GLY A 203 -6.79 -11.23 10.81
N TYR A 204 -7.63 -10.30 11.14
CA TYR A 204 -9.08 -10.34 10.91
C TYR A 204 -9.51 -9.00 10.32
N LYS A 205 -10.39 -9.01 9.35
CA LYS A 205 -11.05 -7.82 8.81
C LYS A 205 -12.52 -8.07 8.56
N GLU A 206 -13.32 -7.05 8.69
CA GLU A 206 -14.66 -7.00 8.13
C GLU A 206 -14.59 -6.39 6.73
N GLU A 207 -15.43 -6.87 5.81
CA GLU A 207 -15.50 -6.40 4.43
C GLU A 207 -16.44 -5.18 4.31
N GLU A 208 -16.61 -4.66 3.09
CA GLU A 208 -17.36 -3.43 2.81
C GLU A 208 -18.87 -3.56 3.03
N LEU A 209 -19.42 -4.77 2.98
CA LEU A 209 -20.82 -5.04 3.21
C LEU A 209 -21.04 -5.87 4.48
N GLU A 210 -22.17 -5.65 5.13
CA GLU A 210 -22.56 -6.33 6.38
C GLU A 210 -22.46 -7.86 6.23
N GLY A 211 -21.77 -8.49 7.19
CA GLY A 211 -21.58 -9.94 7.26
C GLY A 211 -20.32 -10.44 6.57
N GLY A 212 -19.73 -9.66 5.66
CA GLY A 212 -18.49 -10.02 5.01
C GLY A 212 -17.30 -9.93 5.97
N HIS A 213 -16.35 -10.88 5.87
CA HIS A 213 -15.19 -10.91 6.74
C HIS A 213 -14.01 -11.65 6.09
N GLY A 214 -12.82 -11.46 6.64
CA GLY A 214 -11.64 -12.17 6.17
C GLY A 214 -10.65 -12.45 7.30
N TYR A 215 -9.90 -13.53 7.11
CA TYR A 215 -8.83 -13.96 8.02
C TYR A 215 -7.53 -14.10 7.26
N THR A 216 -6.43 -13.80 7.93
CA THR A 216 -5.08 -14.04 7.42
C THR A 216 -4.24 -14.71 8.49
N ALA A 217 -3.41 -15.66 8.10
CA ALA A 217 -2.40 -16.27 8.95
C ALA A 217 -1.10 -16.43 8.16
N GLY A 218 0.03 -16.19 8.80
CA GLY A 218 1.32 -16.34 8.15
C GLY A 218 2.42 -16.73 9.11
N ALA A 219 3.42 -17.39 8.56
CA ALA A 219 4.63 -17.75 9.26
C ALA A 219 5.85 -17.56 8.39
N SER A 220 6.96 -17.22 9.00
CA SER A 220 8.25 -17.13 8.35
C SER A 220 9.37 -17.69 9.22
N ILE A 221 10.40 -18.20 8.55
CA ILE A 221 11.62 -18.68 9.19
C ILE A 221 12.81 -18.13 8.43
N THR A 222 13.75 -17.54 9.16
CA THR A 222 15.03 -17.11 8.61
C THR A 222 16.13 -17.92 9.27
N TRP A 223 17.00 -18.50 8.45
CA TRP A 223 18.18 -19.21 8.88
C TRP A 223 19.43 -18.51 8.41
N GLN A 224 20.19 -17.98 9.37
CA GLN A 224 21.44 -17.25 9.14
C GLN A 224 22.53 -17.81 10.06
N PRO A 225 23.12 -18.98 9.71
CA PRO A 225 24.11 -19.66 10.56
C PRO A 225 25.42 -18.88 10.69
N ASN A 226 25.73 -18.01 9.73
CA ASN A 226 26.94 -17.21 9.66
C ASN A 226 26.72 -15.99 8.75
N SER A 227 27.73 -15.14 8.63
CA SER A 227 27.68 -13.91 7.80
C SER A 227 27.64 -14.15 6.28
N ARG A 228 27.78 -15.41 5.82
CA ARG A 228 27.83 -15.75 4.39
C ARG A 228 26.52 -16.30 3.86
N LEU A 229 25.64 -16.82 4.71
CA LEU A 229 24.40 -17.46 4.30
C LEU A 229 23.23 -16.90 5.06
N ALA A 230 22.23 -16.42 4.34
CA ALA A 230 20.90 -16.11 4.85
C ALA A 230 19.86 -16.77 3.94
N LEU A 231 18.96 -17.55 4.52
CA LEU A 231 17.81 -18.18 3.87
C LEU A 231 16.54 -17.74 4.61
N ASN A 232 15.60 -17.18 3.90
CA ASN A 232 14.27 -16.85 4.44
C ASN A 232 13.21 -17.60 3.64
N LEU A 233 12.28 -18.21 4.37
CA LEU A 233 11.07 -18.84 3.86
C LEU A 233 9.89 -18.24 4.59
N GLY A 234 8.86 -17.88 3.86
CA GLY A 234 7.64 -17.37 4.42
C GLY A 234 6.41 -17.82 3.65
N VAL A 235 5.28 -17.84 4.32
CA VAL A 235 3.98 -18.13 3.74
C VAL A 235 2.91 -17.30 4.43
N VAL A 236 1.98 -16.77 3.64
CA VAL A 236 0.74 -16.17 4.13
C VAL A 236 -0.40 -16.88 3.43
N TYR A 237 -1.40 -17.25 4.21
CA TYR A 237 -2.69 -17.75 3.74
C TYR A 237 -3.78 -16.82 4.22
N GLY A 238 -4.79 -16.60 3.41
CA GLY A 238 -5.96 -15.79 3.75
C GLY A 238 -7.22 -16.29 3.10
N GLU A 239 -8.32 -16.07 3.79
CA GLU A 239 -9.69 -16.29 3.31
C GLU A 239 -10.47 -15.00 3.45
N GLN A 240 -11.36 -14.75 2.50
CA GLN A 240 -12.28 -13.61 2.50
C GLN A 240 -13.65 -14.10 2.08
N ASP A 241 -14.65 -13.70 2.81
CA ASP A 241 -16.07 -13.91 2.49
C ASP A 241 -16.70 -12.53 2.31
N GLY A 242 -17.36 -12.30 1.17
CA GLY A 242 -17.99 -11.03 0.85
C GLY A 242 -17.03 -9.96 0.27
N TRP A 243 -15.89 -10.35 -0.31
CA TRP A 243 -14.98 -9.43 -0.97
C TRP A 243 -15.66 -8.71 -2.14
N LEU A 244 -15.90 -7.39 -1.98
CA LEU A 244 -16.65 -6.58 -2.94
C LEU A 244 -15.75 -6.11 -4.09
N LEU A 245 -16.17 -6.38 -5.33
CA LEU A 245 -15.46 -5.99 -6.55
C LEU A 245 -16.41 -5.36 -7.57
N HIS A 246 -15.93 -4.31 -8.25
CA HIS A 246 -16.61 -3.77 -9.42
C HIS A 246 -16.50 -4.73 -10.61
N GLN A 247 -17.62 -4.91 -11.32
CA GLN A 247 -17.71 -5.78 -12.48
C GLN A 247 -17.70 -4.99 -13.80
N GLN A 248 -18.85 -4.47 -14.15
CA GLN A 248 -19.04 -3.71 -15.39
C GLN A 248 -20.13 -2.64 -15.20
N GLY A 249 -19.87 -1.43 -15.70
CA GLY A 249 -20.81 -0.32 -15.57
C GLY A 249 -21.16 -0.08 -14.11
N ASN A 250 -22.44 -0.11 -13.73
CA ASN A 250 -22.88 0.09 -12.35
C ASN A 250 -23.06 -1.23 -11.55
N GLN A 251 -22.43 -2.33 -12.00
CA GLN A 251 -22.57 -3.63 -11.36
C GLN A 251 -21.39 -3.91 -10.43
N MET A 252 -21.70 -4.47 -9.27
CA MET A 252 -20.76 -4.93 -8.26
C MET A 252 -21.04 -6.42 -7.97
N GLY A 253 -20.03 -7.14 -7.52
CA GLY A 253 -20.17 -8.52 -7.09
C GLY A 253 -19.38 -8.78 -5.82
N THR A 254 -19.88 -9.67 -4.95
CA THR A 254 -19.09 -10.19 -3.83
C THR A 254 -18.54 -11.56 -4.15
N TYR A 255 -17.42 -11.87 -3.51
CA TYR A 255 -16.68 -13.11 -3.75
C TYR A 255 -16.26 -13.75 -2.44
N GLU A 256 -16.32 -15.08 -2.41
CA GLU A 256 -15.50 -15.88 -1.51
C GLU A 256 -14.15 -16.10 -2.15
N ALA A 257 -13.08 -15.72 -1.45
CA ALA A 257 -11.75 -15.77 -2.00
C ALA A 257 -10.75 -16.39 -1.04
N GLU A 258 -9.85 -17.20 -1.60
CA GLU A 258 -8.69 -17.73 -0.92
C GLU A 258 -7.43 -17.17 -1.56
N GLN A 259 -6.43 -16.86 -0.73
CA GLN A 259 -5.11 -16.43 -1.20
C GLN A 259 -3.99 -17.25 -0.56
N PHE A 260 -2.98 -17.56 -1.34
CA PHE A 260 -1.77 -18.24 -0.89
C PHE A 260 -0.53 -17.52 -1.40
N ILE A 261 0.34 -17.07 -0.49
CA ILE A 261 1.47 -16.19 -0.79
C ILE A 261 2.75 -16.76 -0.17
N PRO A 262 3.42 -17.73 -0.84
CA PRO A 262 4.75 -18.19 -0.44
C PRO A 262 5.83 -17.22 -0.92
N ASN A 263 6.87 -17.08 -0.15
CA ASN A 263 8.08 -16.35 -0.51
C ASN A 263 9.34 -17.11 -0.08
N LEU A 264 10.41 -16.92 -0.87
CA LEU A 264 11.73 -17.51 -0.63
C LEU A 264 12.79 -16.47 -0.98
N SER A 265 13.73 -16.23 -0.09
CA SER A 265 14.94 -15.49 -0.42
C SER A 265 16.19 -16.22 0.09
N LEU A 266 17.22 -16.24 -0.74
CA LEU A 266 18.52 -16.78 -0.42
C LEU A 266 19.58 -15.73 -0.75
N GLU A 267 20.49 -15.51 0.18
CA GLU A 267 21.70 -14.74 -0.04
C GLU A 267 22.90 -15.58 0.39
N TYR A 268 23.85 -15.76 -0.54
CA TYR A 268 25.04 -16.55 -0.29
C TYR A 268 26.29 -15.88 -0.83
N TYR A 269 27.30 -15.72 0.04
CA TYR A 269 28.62 -15.22 -0.30
C TYR A 269 29.61 -16.37 -0.40
N PHE A 270 30.01 -16.72 -1.62
CA PHE A 270 31.09 -17.67 -1.87
C PHE A 270 32.43 -17.12 -1.36
N SER A 271 32.64 -15.82 -1.55
CA SER A 271 33.79 -15.05 -1.07
C SER A 271 33.35 -13.58 -0.83
N ALA A 272 34.26 -12.72 -0.39
CA ALA A 272 34.00 -11.28 -0.29
C ALA A 272 33.67 -10.64 -1.66
N GLN A 273 34.13 -11.25 -2.75
CA GLN A 273 33.93 -10.77 -4.12
C GLN A 273 32.78 -11.45 -4.86
N GLN A 274 32.22 -12.54 -4.34
CA GLN A 274 31.22 -13.35 -5.06
C GLN A 274 29.96 -13.52 -4.23
N GLN A 275 28.85 -13.09 -4.79
CA GLN A 275 27.54 -13.15 -4.16
C GLN A 275 26.50 -13.75 -5.10
N LEU A 276 25.69 -14.63 -4.56
CA LEU A 276 24.46 -15.15 -5.18
C LEU A 276 23.26 -14.66 -4.35
N LYS A 277 22.27 -14.09 -5.04
CA LYS A 277 20.96 -13.80 -4.47
C LYS A 277 19.88 -14.51 -5.30
N LEU A 278 18.93 -15.11 -4.62
CA LEU A 278 17.69 -15.62 -5.19
C LEU A 278 16.53 -14.99 -4.44
N ALA A 279 15.54 -14.51 -5.16
CA ALA A 279 14.28 -14.06 -4.61
C ALA A 279 13.14 -14.66 -5.42
N PHE A 280 12.19 -15.27 -4.75
CA PHE A 280 10.96 -15.81 -5.30
C PHE A 280 9.79 -15.34 -4.47
N SER A 281 8.73 -14.91 -5.13
CA SER A 281 7.45 -14.59 -4.52
C SER A 281 6.34 -15.00 -5.48
N TRP A 282 5.27 -15.56 -4.96
CA TRP A 282 4.08 -15.90 -5.71
C TRP A 282 2.84 -15.42 -4.96
N ILE A 283 1.85 -14.94 -5.68
CA ILE A 283 0.51 -14.62 -5.19
C ILE A 283 -0.45 -15.45 -6.00
N GLY A 284 -1.11 -16.41 -5.37
CA GLY A 284 -2.23 -17.15 -5.92
C GLY A 284 -3.51 -16.71 -5.24
N ILE A 285 -4.53 -16.33 -6.03
CA ILE A 285 -5.87 -16.01 -5.56
C ILE A 285 -6.86 -16.86 -6.34
N ARG A 286 -7.84 -17.40 -5.63
CA ARG A 286 -9.02 -18.06 -6.15
C ARG A 286 -10.21 -17.31 -5.62
N ALA A 287 -11.16 -16.96 -6.47
CA ALA A 287 -12.35 -16.22 -6.10
C ALA A 287 -13.58 -16.85 -6.77
N GLU A 288 -14.55 -17.18 -5.96
CA GLU A 288 -15.85 -17.75 -6.36
C GLU A 288 -16.93 -16.69 -6.13
N GLU A 289 -17.79 -16.48 -7.13
CA GLU A 289 -18.87 -15.50 -7.08
C GLU A 289 -19.90 -15.85 -6.00
N GLN A 290 -20.45 -14.82 -5.35
CA GLN A 290 -21.52 -14.98 -4.39
C GLN A 290 -22.75 -14.18 -4.81
N ASP A 291 -22.81 -12.91 -4.42
CA ASP A 291 -23.96 -12.04 -4.64
C ASP A 291 -23.64 -10.91 -5.63
N PHE A 292 -24.67 -10.43 -6.31
CA PHE A 292 -24.55 -9.32 -7.25
C PHE A 292 -25.39 -8.13 -6.80
N TYR A 293 -24.85 -6.95 -7.10
CA TYR A 293 -25.43 -5.68 -6.70
C TYR A 293 -25.37 -4.68 -7.85
N ARG A 294 -26.21 -3.67 -7.75
CA ARG A 294 -26.20 -2.49 -8.60
C ARG A 294 -25.97 -1.24 -7.76
N ILE A 295 -25.10 -0.36 -8.23
CA ILE A 295 -24.91 0.96 -7.67
C ILE A 295 -26.19 1.76 -7.92
N PRO A 296 -26.78 2.40 -6.89
CA PRO A 296 -28.02 3.17 -7.05
C PRO A 296 -27.79 4.47 -7.83
N ASP A 297 -28.82 5.00 -8.47
CA ASP A 297 -28.76 6.26 -9.23
C ASP A 297 -28.55 7.50 -8.32
N THR A 298 -28.89 7.40 -7.04
CA THR A 298 -28.60 8.39 -6.01
C THR A 298 -27.78 7.74 -4.90
N PRO A 299 -26.82 8.48 -4.29
CA PRO A 299 -25.94 7.92 -3.27
C PRO A 299 -26.71 7.16 -2.18
N GLY A 300 -26.44 5.89 -2.00
CA GLY A 300 -27.16 5.00 -1.08
C GLY A 300 -26.56 3.60 -0.98
N LYS A 301 -27.24 2.69 -0.29
CA LYS A 301 -26.83 1.28 -0.21
C LYS A 301 -26.92 0.62 -1.59
N LEU A 302 -26.00 -0.30 -1.84
CA LEU A 302 -26.07 -1.18 -3.01
C LEU A 302 -27.41 -1.93 -3.07
N LEU A 303 -27.95 -2.07 -4.28
CA LEU A 303 -29.20 -2.76 -4.53
C LEU A 303 -28.91 -4.20 -4.98
N SER A 304 -29.35 -5.20 -4.22
CA SER A 304 -29.22 -6.61 -4.62
C SER A 304 -29.92 -6.86 -5.95
N ILE A 305 -29.26 -7.57 -6.85
CA ILE A 305 -29.79 -7.98 -8.16
C ILE A 305 -29.50 -9.47 -8.39
N ALA A 306 -30.22 -10.07 -9.32
CA ALA A 306 -29.89 -11.40 -9.81
C ALA A 306 -28.54 -11.36 -10.58
N LYS A 307 -27.85 -12.51 -10.66
CA LYS A 307 -26.64 -12.67 -11.47
C LYS A 307 -26.86 -12.05 -12.87
N PRO A 308 -26.00 -11.12 -13.30
CA PRO A 308 -26.15 -10.49 -14.59
C PRO A 308 -26.13 -11.51 -15.73
N GLN A 309 -27.07 -11.39 -16.66
CA GLN A 309 -27.21 -12.27 -17.80
C GLN A 309 -27.30 -11.42 -19.08
N GLY A 310 -26.79 -11.92 -20.17
CA GLY A 310 -26.84 -11.24 -21.45
C GLY A 310 -25.73 -11.70 -22.41
N PRO A 311 -25.76 -11.25 -23.66
CA PRO A 311 -24.80 -11.68 -24.66
C PRO A 311 -23.33 -11.29 -24.33
N ASN A 312 -23.15 -10.29 -23.47
CA ASN A 312 -21.83 -9.80 -23.03
C ASN A 312 -21.51 -10.19 -21.57
N ALA A 313 -22.43 -10.85 -20.85
CA ALA A 313 -22.17 -11.31 -19.48
C ALA A 313 -21.38 -12.63 -19.53
N PRO A 314 -20.36 -12.82 -18.71
CA PRO A 314 -19.71 -14.12 -18.55
C PRO A 314 -20.73 -15.15 -18.06
N ALA A 315 -20.58 -16.40 -18.50
CA ALA A 315 -21.37 -17.51 -17.96
C ALA A 315 -21.05 -17.75 -16.48
N ASP A 316 -19.81 -17.43 -16.10
CA ASP A 316 -19.24 -17.61 -14.77
C ASP A 316 -18.33 -16.42 -14.46
N TYR A 317 -18.46 -15.86 -13.26
CA TYR A 317 -17.65 -14.76 -12.77
C TYR A 317 -16.50 -15.23 -11.85
N ASP A 318 -16.38 -16.53 -11.63
CA ASP A 318 -15.30 -17.11 -10.86
C ASP A 318 -13.97 -16.84 -11.56
N PHE A 319 -12.98 -16.44 -10.80
CA PHE A 319 -11.69 -16.11 -11.37
C PHE A 319 -10.51 -16.56 -10.50
N SER A 320 -9.35 -16.62 -11.12
CA SER A 320 -8.08 -16.81 -10.44
C SER A 320 -7.05 -15.79 -10.88
N VAL A 321 -6.19 -15.41 -9.94
CA VAL A 321 -5.01 -14.56 -10.19
C VAL A 321 -3.76 -15.34 -9.81
N SER A 322 -2.77 -15.33 -10.68
CA SER A 322 -1.47 -15.96 -10.42
C SER A 322 -0.35 -15.02 -10.86
N GLN A 323 0.30 -14.40 -9.89
CA GLN A 323 1.42 -13.49 -10.11
C GLN A 323 2.66 -14.03 -9.42
N TYR A 324 3.74 -14.25 -10.15
CA TYR A 324 5.00 -14.60 -9.55
C TYR A 324 6.17 -13.79 -10.11
N SER A 325 7.18 -13.67 -9.28
CA SER A 325 8.48 -13.11 -9.65
C SER A 325 9.59 -14.01 -9.10
N LEU A 326 10.44 -14.48 -10.00
CA LEU A 326 11.69 -15.16 -9.66
C LEU A 326 12.84 -14.34 -10.19
N GLN A 327 13.77 -13.99 -9.32
CA GLN A 327 15.03 -13.37 -9.72
C GLN A 327 16.20 -14.13 -9.13
N ILE A 328 17.18 -14.45 -9.97
CA ILE A 328 18.47 -15.02 -9.58
C ILE A 328 19.54 -14.04 -10.03
N ARG A 329 20.35 -13.57 -9.10
CA ARG A 329 21.41 -12.60 -9.34
C ARG A 329 22.73 -13.14 -8.81
N TYR A 330 23.72 -13.25 -9.70
CA TYR A 330 25.09 -13.50 -9.33
C TYR A 330 25.96 -12.28 -9.63
N ARG A 331 26.75 -11.86 -8.66
CA ARG A 331 27.74 -10.80 -8.78
C ARG A 331 29.11 -11.35 -8.48
N TRP A 332 30.09 -11.02 -9.32
CA TRP A 332 31.49 -11.30 -9.09
C TRP A 332 32.35 -10.04 -9.34
N GLU A 333 33.00 -9.56 -8.30
CA GLU A 333 34.00 -8.52 -8.39
C GLU A 333 35.32 -9.13 -8.82
N ILE A 334 35.68 -8.96 -10.11
CA ILE A 334 36.86 -9.56 -10.74
C ILE A 334 38.13 -8.76 -10.49
N ALA A 335 37.99 -7.46 -10.21
CA ALA A 335 39.03 -6.53 -9.80
C ALA A 335 38.39 -5.35 -9.06
N PRO A 336 39.13 -4.51 -8.33
CA PRO A 336 38.59 -3.33 -7.68
C PRO A 336 37.76 -2.47 -8.65
N LEU A 337 36.49 -2.19 -8.30
CA LEU A 337 35.53 -1.44 -9.10
C LEU A 337 35.16 -2.09 -10.45
N SER A 338 35.44 -3.40 -10.63
CA SER A 338 35.15 -4.15 -11.85
C SER A 338 34.32 -5.38 -11.51
N ASP A 339 33.10 -5.44 -12.03
CA ASP A 339 32.12 -6.46 -11.69
C ASP A 339 31.55 -7.17 -12.93
N ILE A 340 31.26 -8.44 -12.75
CA ILE A 340 30.39 -9.22 -13.64
C ILE A 340 29.06 -9.43 -12.92
N PHE A 341 27.96 -9.19 -13.62
CA PHE A 341 26.60 -9.46 -13.17
C PHE A 341 25.92 -10.44 -14.13
N LEU A 342 25.35 -11.47 -13.55
CA LEU A 342 24.41 -12.38 -14.23
C LEU A 342 23.06 -12.23 -13.52
N VAL A 343 22.03 -11.87 -14.25
CA VAL A 343 20.69 -11.71 -13.68
C VAL A 343 19.72 -12.50 -14.56
N TYR A 344 19.05 -13.45 -13.95
CA TYR A 344 17.89 -14.12 -14.54
C TYR A 344 16.63 -13.64 -13.84
N THR A 345 15.64 -13.25 -14.62
CA THR A 345 14.33 -12.81 -14.13
C THR A 345 13.25 -13.54 -14.90
N ARG A 346 12.33 -14.17 -14.17
CA ARG A 346 11.13 -14.79 -14.72
C ARG A 346 9.92 -14.30 -13.96
N GLN A 347 8.91 -13.83 -14.66
CA GLN A 347 7.70 -13.24 -14.07
C GLN A 347 6.47 -13.71 -14.85
N ALA A 348 5.35 -13.85 -14.16
CA ALA A 348 4.03 -13.96 -14.76
C ALA A 348 3.02 -13.11 -14.02
N ASP A 349 2.03 -12.69 -14.77
CA ASP A 349 0.83 -12.03 -14.30
C ASP A 349 -0.34 -12.61 -15.10
N LYS A 350 -1.10 -13.49 -14.47
CA LYS A 350 -2.19 -14.23 -15.12
C LYS A 350 -3.49 -13.97 -14.36
N TYR A 351 -4.45 -13.46 -15.09
CA TYR A 351 -5.85 -13.44 -14.71
C TYR A 351 -6.58 -14.44 -15.60
N SER A 352 -7.36 -15.35 -15.04
CA SER A 352 -8.11 -16.34 -15.80
C SER A 352 -9.39 -16.76 -15.08
N LEU A 353 -10.36 -17.27 -15.84
CA LEU A 353 -11.51 -17.93 -15.25
C LEU A 353 -11.04 -19.10 -14.38
N LEU A 354 -11.72 -19.34 -13.28
CA LEU A 354 -11.38 -20.40 -12.34
C LEU A 354 -11.71 -21.76 -12.98
N GLN A 355 -10.67 -22.42 -13.47
CA GLN A 355 -10.75 -23.77 -14.05
C GLN A 355 -9.89 -24.70 -13.23
N GLY A 356 -10.53 -25.53 -12.42
CA GLY A 356 -9.84 -26.41 -11.48
C GLY A 356 -9.49 -25.67 -10.19
N SER A 357 -9.68 -26.33 -9.10
CA SER A 357 -9.78 -25.70 -7.77
C SER A 357 -8.46 -25.59 -7.02
N GLU A 358 -7.36 -26.14 -7.53
CA GLU A 358 -6.13 -26.26 -6.76
C GLU A 358 -5.14 -25.13 -7.08
N PHE A 359 -4.50 -24.57 -6.06
CA PHE A 359 -3.43 -23.56 -6.19
C PHE A 359 -2.27 -24.06 -7.07
N GLU A 360 -1.97 -25.36 -7.03
CA GLU A 360 -0.96 -25.98 -7.88
C GLU A 360 -1.24 -25.76 -9.38
N ASN A 361 -2.49 -25.94 -9.81
CA ASN A 361 -2.90 -25.75 -11.20
C ASN A 361 -2.78 -24.28 -11.64
N ILE A 362 -3.09 -23.35 -10.75
CA ILE A 362 -2.98 -21.90 -11.00
C ILE A 362 -1.50 -21.51 -11.16
N PHE A 363 -0.64 -22.04 -10.28
CA PHE A 363 0.80 -21.80 -10.35
C PHE A 363 1.41 -22.42 -11.62
N ASP A 364 1.14 -23.70 -11.91
CA ASP A 364 1.70 -24.42 -13.05
C ASP A 364 1.36 -23.74 -14.38
N ARG A 365 0.12 -23.25 -14.54
CA ARG A 365 -0.29 -22.48 -15.72
C ARG A 365 0.51 -21.20 -15.88
N ALA A 366 0.64 -20.40 -14.81
CA ALA A 366 1.43 -19.18 -14.84
C ALA A 366 2.91 -19.48 -15.10
N TRP A 367 3.43 -20.57 -14.52
CA TRP A 367 4.83 -20.97 -14.73
C TRP A 367 5.12 -21.37 -16.18
N ARG A 368 4.20 -22.04 -16.86
CA ARG A 368 4.37 -22.46 -18.27
C ARG A 368 4.28 -21.29 -19.25
N GLU A 369 3.55 -20.24 -18.90
CA GLU A 369 3.32 -19.08 -19.76
C GLU A 369 3.80 -17.78 -19.11
N PRO A 370 5.11 -17.58 -18.96
CA PRO A 370 5.64 -16.37 -18.33
C PRO A 370 5.35 -15.14 -19.20
N LEU A 371 5.09 -14.01 -18.54
CA LEU A 371 5.06 -12.70 -19.18
C LEU A 371 6.44 -12.23 -19.60
N GLN A 372 7.45 -12.58 -18.79
CA GLN A 372 8.83 -12.17 -18.97
C GLN A 372 9.77 -13.32 -18.57
N ASP A 373 10.75 -13.60 -19.43
CA ASP A 373 11.81 -14.59 -19.20
C ASP A 373 13.11 -14.00 -19.77
N ILE A 374 13.90 -13.35 -18.90
CA ILE A 374 15.03 -12.53 -19.30
C ILE A 374 16.30 -12.98 -18.59
N PHE A 375 17.35 -13.11 -19.38
CA PHE A 375 18.71 -13.26 -18.88
C PHE A 375 19.55 -12.04 -19.26
N VAL A 376 20.16 -11.40 -18.28
CA VAL A 376 21.04 -10.23 -18.46
C VAL A 376 22.45 -10.60 -18.02
N PHE A 377 23.39 -10.37 -18.92
CA PHE A 377 24.82 -10.39 -18.65
C PHE A 377 25.36 -8.96 -18.73
N LYS A 378 26.05 -8.50 -17.69
CA LYS A 378 26.66 -7.16 -17.64
C LYS A 378 28.06 -7.25 -17.11
N ILE A 379 29.02 -6.64 -17.82
CA ILE A 379 30.38 -6.42 -17.34
C ILE A 379 30.57 -4.91 -17.14
N ARG A 380 31.07 -4.56 -15.97
CA ARG A 380 31.61 -3.25 -15.69
C ARG A 380 33.08 -3.42 -15.40
N TYR A 381 33.93 -2.75 -16.14
CA TYR A 381 35.38 -2.82 -15.95
C TYR A 381 35.96 -1.42 -15.84
N ARG A 382 36.77 -1.17 -14.81
CA ARG A 382 37.51 0.08 -14.63
C ARG A 382 38.87 -0.04 -15.30
N PHE A 383 39.12 0.84 -16.27
CA PHE A 383 40.42 1.00 -16.91
C PHE A 383 41.20 2.11 -16.18
N GLY A 384 42.43 1.86 -15.88
CA GLY A 384 43.36 2.82 -15.26
C GLY A 384 43.81 2.43 -13.84
N PRO A 385 44.88 3.02 -13.35
CA PRO A 385 45.42 2.77 -12.02
C PRO A 385 44.48 3.25 -10.92
#